data_e384662bcaf3bc431033677d44b0762f
#
_entry.id   e384662bcaf3bc431033677d44b0762f
#
_cell.length_a   1.000
_cell.length_b   1.000
_cell.length_c   1.000
_cell.angle_alpha   90.00
_cell.angle_beta   90.00
_cell.angle_gamma   90.00
#
_symmetry.space_group_name_H-M   'P 1'
#
loop_
_entity.id
_entity.type
_entity.pdbx_description
1 polymer ?
#
loop_
_entity_poly.entity_id
_entity_poly.type
_entity_poly.pdbx_seq_one_letter_code
_entity_poly.pdbx_strand_id
1 'polypeptide(L)'
;MTHPNRTTPRPATVVRCALLVSALVAGAAACGSGGGHPLASRPYDATGQVVFAGLPGDGRKADPDKPLEITVKDSEGPLTDVTAVDATGRFVAGELAADGRRWHSTEPLAANAHYTVRVSTEDDDGAPGRRVLTFDTGAPVSKKRLEVTFGPDAGTYGVGQPITATLSRPVKDPAQRAVVERALKVDSTPSVPGAWHWVDSKELHYRPKDYWPAQARIRVHSHLDGIKIGDRLWGAKTPDLNLKIGDKVVAVTDASSHWMTVYKNGEEINSIPVTTGKPGFETRNGVKVVLGKEYNVRMRGTTVGISAGSSESYDLSVYYATRVTWSGEYVHAAPWSVDSQGSANVSHGCTGMSTGNAAWFYENVREGDVVKVINSYGDDMEPFGNGFGDWNVTWKKWQEGSALTTKKGPQGDTSRLQPTMV
;
A
#
# COMPACT_ATOMS: atom_id res chain seq x y z
N MET A 1 -24.77 -11.18 -70.44
CA MET A 1 -25.87 -10.17 -70.42
C MET A 1 -26.34 -10.17 -68.96
N THR A 2 -26.13 -9.26 -68.19
CA THR A 2 -26.31 -7.82 -68.03
C THR A 2 -25.43 -7.33 -66.88
N HIS A 3 -24.85 -6.15 -67.03
CA HIS A 3 -23.87 -5.48 -66.20
C HIS A 3 -24.36 -5.00 -64.84
N PRO A 4 -23.43 -4.70 -63.91
CA PRO A 4 -23.67 -4.31 -62.54
C PRO A 4 -23.87 -2.80 -62.36
N ASN A 5 -24.61 -2.44 -61.32
CA ASN A 5 -24.78 -1.05 -60.92
C ASN A 5 -23.73 -0.66 -59.87
N ARG A 6 -22.86 0.29 -60.23
CA ARG A 6 -21.93 0.99 -59.31
C ARG A 6 -22.71 2.06 -58.54
N THR A 7 -22.63 2.01 -57.23
CA THR A 7 -22.99 3.16 -56.38
C THR A 7 -21.71 3.71 -55.74
N THR A 8 -21.41 4.95 -56.06
CA THR A 8 -20.32 5.77 -55.51
C THR A 8 -20.63 6.20 -54.07
N PRO A 9 -19.62 6.27 -53.18
CA PRO A 9 -19.82 6.81 -51.86
C PRO A 9 -19.74 8.37 -51.91
N ARG A 10 -20.70 9.02 -51.22
CA ARG A 10 -20.72 10.46 -50.94
C ARG A 10 -19.70 10.84 -49.88
N PRO A 11 -19.05 12.01 -49.99
CA PRO A 11 -18.09 12.44 -48.98
C PRO A 11 -18.79 12.97 -47.70
N ALA A 12 -18.26 12.59 -46.56
CA ALA A 12 -18.68 13.07 -45.25
C ALA A 12 -18.25 14.54 -45.05
N THR A 13 -19.22 15.39 -44.79
CA THR A 13 -19.02 16.80 -44.45
C THR A 13 -18.43 16.93 -43.06
N VAL A 14 -17.20 17.40 -42.97
CA VAL A 14 -16.55 17.77 -41.72
C VAL A 14 -17.09 19.15 -41.29
N VAL A 15 -17.89 19.19 -40.24
CA VAL A 15 -18.32 20.42 -39.57
C VAL A 15 -17.16 20.88 -38.67
N ARG A 16 -16.47 21.95 -39.09
CA ARG A 16 -15.55 22.70 -38.23
C ARG A 16 -16.35 23.67 -37.38
N CYS A 17 -16.46 23.40 -36.08
CA CYS A 17 -16.91 24.41 -35.12
C CYS A 17 -15.78 25.44 -34.90
N ALA A 18 -15.95 26.61 -35.45
CA ALA A 18 -15.14 27.79 -35.15
C ALA A 18 -15.66 28.38 -33.83
N LEU A 19 -14.84 28.38 -32.80
CA LEU A 19 -15.07 29.15 -31.58
C LEU A 19 -14.82 30.63 -31.83
N LEU A 20 -15.87 31.40 -31.90
CA LEU A 20 -15.83 32.87 -31.88
C LEU A 20 -15.61 33.36 -30.44
N VAL A 21 -14.41 33.83 -30.15
CA VAL A 21 -14.10 34.62 -28.96
C VAL A 21 -14.57 36.04 -29.21
N SER A 22 -15.73 36.40 -28.65
CA SER A 22 -16.20 37.77 -28.65
C SER A 22 -15.65 38.50 -27.44
N ALA A 23 -14.69 39.39 -27.66
CA ALA A 23 -14.22 40.35 -26.68
C ALA A 23 -15.30 41.43 -26.50
N LEU A 24 -15.97 41.44 -25.36
CA LEU A 24 -16.82 42.56 -24.90
C LEU A 24 -15.96 43.46 -23.99
N VAL A 25 -15.45 44.51 -24.56
CA VAL A 25 -14.97 45.68 -23.83
C VAL A 25 -16.15 46.62 -23.69
N ALA A 26 -16.75 46.65 -22.47
CA ALA A 26 -17.68 47.70 -22.10
C ALA A 26 -17.16 48.37 -20.84
N GLY A 27 -16.63 49.58 -20.98
CA GLY A 27 -16.32 50.46 -19.88
C GLY A 27 -17.57 50.92 -19.17
N ALA A 28 -17.56 50.84 -17.85
CA ALA A 28 -18.42 51.66 -17.00
C ALA A 28 -17.60 52.09 -15.80
N ALA A 29 -17.15 53.33 -15.82
CA ALA A 29 -16.72 54.04 -14.64
C ALA A 29 -17.97 54.28 -13.77
N ALA A 30 -18.06 53.61 -12.64
CA ALA A 30 -18.98 53.93 -11.56
C ALA A 30 -18.16 54.05 -10.29
N CYS A 31 -17.89 55.27 -9.85
CA CYS A 31 -17.54 55.53 -8.46
C CYS A 31 -18.72 55.13 -7.57
N GLY A 32 -18.55 54.09 -6.83
CA GLY A 32 -19.46 53.65 -5.79
C GLY A 32 -18.65 53.10 -4.65
N SER A 33 -18.60 53.80 -3.52
CA SER A 33 -18.18 53.33 -2.23
C SER A 33 -19.07 52.18 -1.83
N GLY A 34 -18.60 50.95 -1.99
CA GLY A 34 -19.31 49.74 -1.63
C GLY A 34 -18.34 48.68 -1.14
N GLY A 35 -18.53 48.18 0.07
CA GLY A 35 -17.72 47.18 0.70
C GLY A 35 -17.47 45.99 -0.21
N GLY A 36 -16.21 45.78 -0.56
CA GLY A 36 -15.77 44.62 -1.33
C GLY A 36 -16.14 43.36 -0.54
N HIS A 37 -16.63 42.38 -1.26
CA HIS A 37 -16.92 41.06 -0.67
C HIS A 37 -15.65 40.53 0.00
N PRO A 38 -15.71 40.00 1.27
CA PRO A 38 -14.54 39.53 2.00
C PRO A 38 -13.67 38.53 1.22
N LEU A 39 -14.25 37.77 0.26
CA LEU A 39 -13.57 36.83 -0.60
C LEU A 39 -12.82 37.49 -1.79
N ALA A 40 -12.95 38.81 -2.02
CA ALA A 40 -12.31 39.55 -3.11
C ALA A 40 -11.11 40.39 -2.64
N SER A 41 -10.86 40.53 -1.34
CA SER A 41 -9.74 41.29 -0.81
C SER A 41 -8.43 40.49 -1.00
N ARG A 42 -7.40 41.17 -1.51
CA ARG A 42 -6.04 40.61 -1.55
C ARG A 42 -5.52 40.54 -0.10
N PRO A 43 -4.98 39.36 0.34
CA PRO A 43 -4.37 39.28 1.67
C PRO A 43 -3.26 40.32 1.84
N TYR A 44 -3.25 41.01 2.97
CA TYR A 44 -2.14 41.90 3.32
C TYR A 44 -0.89 41.06 3.68
N ASP A 45 0.28 41.70 3.69
CA ASP A 45 1.54 41.07 4.08
C ASP A 45 1.63 40.97 5.63
N ALA A 46 1.46 39.77 6.15
CA ALA A 46 1.52 39.48 7.58
C ALA A 46 2.96 39.27 8.12
N THR A 47 4.00 39.67 7.36
CA THR A 47 5.41 39.45 7.76
C THR A 47 5.74 40.12 9.09
N GLY A 48 5.15 41.28 9.39
CA GLY A 48 5.32 41.98 10.65
C GLY A 48 4.66 41.29 11.88
N GLN A 49 3.61 40.54 11.68
CA GLN A 49 2.76 39.95 12.70
C GLN A 49 3.22 38.56 13.16
N VAL A 50 3.60 37.71 12.19
CA VAL A 50 3.90 36.29 12.41
C VAL A 50 5.36 36.12 12.79
N VAL A 51 5.62 35.34 13.83
CA VAL A 51 6.95 34.99 14.31
C VAL A 51 7.16 33.48 14.17
N PHE A 52 8.30 33.07 13.61
CA PHE A 52 8.74 31.69 13.54
C PHE A 52 9.80 31.46 14.63
N ALA A 53 9.43 30.77 15.70
CA ALA A 53 10.34 30.46 16.78
C ALA A 53 11.26 29.28 16.39
N GLY A 54 12.54 29.39 16.79
CA GLY A 54 13.51 28.31 16.57
C GLY A 54 14.11 28.24 15.15
N LEU A 55 13.72 29.13 14.24
CA LEU A 55 14.40 29.28 12.95
C LEU A 55 15.56 30.26 13.10
N PRO A 56 16.77 29.88 12.67
CA PRO A 56 17.91 30.80 12.70
C PRO A 56 17.74 31.92 11.68
N GLY A 57 17.92 33.17 12.13
CA GLY A 57 17.67 34.38 11.31
C GLY A 57 18.73 34.70 10.26
N ASP A 58 19.80 33.95 10.13
CA ASP A 58 21.01 34.32 9.41
C ASP A 58 21.44 33.33 8.32
N GLY A 59 20.47 32.65 7.71
CA GLY A 59 20.72 31.65 6.65
C GLY A 59 21.24 30.31 7.15
N ARG A 60 21.37 30.12 8.46
CA ARG A 60 21.66 28.81 9.06
C ARG A 60 20.46 27.87 8.90
N LYS A 61 20.75 26.57 8.88
CA LYS A 61 19.72 25.53 8.76
C LYS A 61 19.00 25.34 10.10
N ALA A 62 17.68 25.13 10.03
CA ALA A 62 16.87 24.80 11.21
C ALA A 62 17.26 23.43 11.79
N ASP A 63 17.13 23.29 13.10
CA ASP A 63 17.38 22.01 13.80
C ASP A 63 16.16 21.08 13.57
N PRO A 64 16.33 19.94 12.88
CA PRO A 64 15.22 19.02 12.63
C PRO A 64 14.70 18.31 13.89
N ASP A 65 15.46 18.37 15.00
CA ASP A 65 15.04 17.80 16.28
C ASP A 65 14.06 18.69 17.06
N LYS A 66 13.91 19.94 16.63
CA LYS A 66 12.99 20.88 17.27
C LYS A 66 11.67 20.96 16.50
N PRO A 67 10.54 21.06 17.21
CA PRO A 67 9.26 21.34 16.56
C PRO A 67 9.31 22.71 15.86
N LEU A 68 8.63 22.82 14.73
CA LEU A 68 8.35 24.11 14.11
C LEU A 68 7.27 24.81 14.93
N GLU A 69 7.55 26.01 15.37
CA GLU A 69 6.63 26.80 16.19
C GLU A 69 6.37 28.16 15.53
N ILE A 70 5.10 28.53 15.42
CA ILE A 70 4.64 29.75 14.76
C ILE A 70 3.70 30.47 15.73
N THR A 71 3.97 31.74 15.96
CA THR A 71 3.17 32.58 16.87
C THR A 71 2.82 33.90 16.18
N VAL A 72 1.78 34.55 16.64
CA VAL A 72 1.49 35.96 16.35
C VAL A 72 1.94 36.85 17.52
N LYS A 73 2.28 38.11 17.22
CA LYS A 73 2.59 39.11 18.26
C LYS A 73 1.33 39.48 19.06
N ASP A 74 1.51 39.88 20.32
CA ASP A 74 0.41 40.07 21.26
C ASP A 74 -0.65 41.09 20.83
N SER A 75 -0.29 42.09 20.01
CA SER A 75 -1.18 43.14 19.53
C SER A 75 -1.84 42.84 18.17
N GLU A 76 -1.68 41.63 17.67
CA GLU A 76 -2.08 41.27 16.30
C GLU A 76 -3.16 40.21 16.29
N GLY A 77 -3.95 40.16 15.25
CA GLY A 77 -5.02 39.15 15.07
C GLY A 77 -4.52 37.71 14.97
N PRO A 78 -5.43 36.72 15.06
CA PRO A 78 -5.07 35.30 15.20
C PRO A 78 -4.55 34.67 13.92
N LEU A 79 -3.83 33.56 14.06
CA LEU A 79 -3.58 32.58 13.00
C LEU A 79 -4.89 31.89 12.64
N THR A 80 -5.24 31.85 11.36
CA THR A 80 -6.42 31.16 10.85
C THR A 80 -6.08 29.83 10.17
N ASP A 81 -4.90 29.72 9.54
CA ASP A 81 -4.40 28.48 8.95
C ASP A 81 -2.87 28.48 8.91
N VAL A 82 -2.29 27.26 9.07
CA VAL A 82 -0.86 27.02 8.88
C VAL A 82 -0.67 25.76 8.07
N THR A 83 -0.02 25.89 6.92
CA THR A 83 0.36 24.78 6.06
C THR A 83 1.87 24.73 5.91
N ALA A 84 2.52 23.68 6.39
CA ALA A 84 3.94 23.42 6.22
C ALA A 84 4.15 22.18 5.34
N VAL A 85 4.91 22.32 4.26
CA VAL A 85 5.13 21.26 3.24
C VAL A 85 6.61 21.20 2.90
N ASP A 86 7.17 20.00 2.83
CA ASP A 86 8.53 19.81 2.32
C ASP A 86 8.58 19.73 0.77
N ALA A 87 9.78 19.73 0.21
CA ALA A 87 9.99 19.67 -1.24
C ALA A 87 9.48 18.38 -1.90
N THR A 88 9.17 17.34 -1.12
CA THR A 88 8.57 16.08 -1.62
C THR A 88 7.04 16.12 -1.64
N GLY A 89 6.44 17.22 -1.14
CA GLY A 89 4.99 17.37 -1.00
C GLY A 89 4.42 16.79 0.31
N ARG A 90 5.26 16.37 1.25
CA ARG A 90 4.84 15.89 2.56
C ARG A 90 4.41 17.05 3.45
N PHE A 91 3.19 16.97 3.95
CA PHE A 91 2.66 17.90 4.95
C PHE A 91 3.22 17.57 6.33
N VAL A 92 3.55 18.60 7.10
CA VAL A 92 3.90 18.50 8.52
C VAL A 92 2.63 18.64 9.33
N ALA A 93 2.28 17.60 10.09
CA ALA A 93 1.15 17.69 11.01
C ALA A 93 1.46 18.66 12.16
N GLY A 94 0.46 19.44 12.58
CA GLY A 94 0.59 20.37 13.66
C GLY A 94 -0.76 20.76 14.22
N GLU A 95 -0.74 21.42 15.38
CA GLU A 95 -1.91 21.85 16.11
C GLU A 95 -1.92 23.37 16.26
N LEU A 96 -3.06 23.98 15.98
CA LEU A 96 -3.35 25.38 16.25
C LEU A 96 -4.01 25.47 17.65
N ALA A 97 -3.46 26.32 18.52
CA ALA A 97 -4.05 26.58 19.83
C ALA A 97 -5.46 27.20 19.67
N ALA A 98 -6.34 26.96 20.65
CA ALA A 98 -7.73 27.39 20.60
C ALA A 98 -7.90 28.92 20.50
N ASP A 99 -6.93 29.68 21.00
CA ASP A 99 -6.88 31.15 20.92
C ASP A 99 -6.35 31.67 19.58
N GLY A 100 -5.94 30.77 18.66
CA GLY A 100 -5.35 31.12 17.38
C GLY A 100 -3.97 31.78 17.45
N ARG A 101 -3.34 31.88 18.63
CA ARG A 101 -2.10 32.65 18.78
C ARG A 101 -0.83 31.87 18.54
N ARG A 102 -0.94 30.52 18.54
CA ARG A 102 0.20 29.62 18.41
C ARG A 102 -0.16 28.38 17.62
N TRP A 103 0.72 28.03 16.70
CA TRP A 103 0.71 26.73 16.03
C TRP A 103 2.05 26.03 16.26
N HIS A 104 2.04 24.71 16.47
CA HIS A 104 3.27 23.92 16.57
C HIS A 104 3.15 22.60 15.81
N SER A 105 4.27 22.12 15.26
CA SER A 105 4.30 20.80 14.64
C SER A 105 4.21 19.70 15.67
N THR A 106 3.34 18.71 15.43
CA THR A 106 3.19 17.50 16.26
C THR A 106 4.03 16.34 15.74
N GLU A 107 4.64 16.51 14.57
CA GLU A 107 5.58 15.56 13.97
C GLU A 107 6.96 16.21 13.79
N PRO A 108 8.05 15.40 13.86
CA PRO A 108 9.38 15.92 13.60
C PRO A 108 9.55 16.37 12.15
N LEU A 109 10.38 17.39 11.97
CA LEU A 109 10.81 17.81 10.64
C LEU A 109 11.77 16.77 10.05
N ALA A 110 11.76 16.62 8.74
CA ALA A 110 12.79 15.85 8.05
C ALA A 110 14.13 16.61 8.09
N ALA A 111 15.22 15.91 8.31
CA ALA A 111 16.55 16.46 8.17
C ALA A 111 16.96 16.58 6.70
N ASN A 112 17.82 17.54 6.37
CA ASN A 112 18.25 17.87 5.00
C ASN A 112 17.07 18.19 4.04
N ALA A 113 15.99 18.73 4.53
CA ALA A 113 14.79 19.02 3.76
C ALA A 113 14.57 20.52 3.61
N HIS A 114 14.00 20.92 2.48
CA HIS A 114 13.54 22.28 2.19
C HIS A 114 12.05 22.37 2.50
N TYR A 115 11.64 23.35 3.29
CA TYR A 115 10.26 23.57 3.68
C TYR A 115 9.71 24.87 3.13
N THR A 116 8.44 24.83 2.73
CA THR A 116 7.61 26.02 2.46
C THR A 116 6.48 26.04 3.50
N VAL A 117 6.41 27.13 4.25
CA VAL A 117 5.35 27.35 5.25
C VAL A 117 4.48 28.51 4.78
N ARG A 118 3.19 28.28 4.71
CA ARG A 118 2.17 29.28 4.42
C ARG A 118 1.35 29.50 5.69
N VAL A 119 1.23 30.76 6.07
CA VAL A 119 0.47 31.17 7.27
C VAL A 119 -0.60 32.14 6.82
N SER A 120 -1.81 31.91 7.26
CA SER A 120 -2.93 32.86 7.12
C SER A 120 -3.27 33.46 8.49
N THR A 121 -3.57 34.74 8.50
CA THR A 121 -4.00 35.50 9.67
C THR A 121 -5.26 36.30 9.35
N GLU A 122 -5.91 36.85 10.36
CA GLU A 122 -6.90 37.91 10.26
C GLU A 122 -6.44 39.08 11.09
N ASP A 123 -6.77 40.33 10.69
CA ASP A 123 -6.66 41.50 11.54
C ASP A 123 -7.93 41.73 12.38
N ASP A 124 -7.95 42.80 13.18
CA ASP A 124 -9.08 43.12 14.05
C ASP A 124 -10.36 43.49 13.27
N ASP A 125 -10.22 43.88 12.01
CA ASP A 125 -11.35 44.19 11.10
C ASP A 125 -11.78 42.95 10.27
N GLY A 126 -11.13 41.78 10.46
CA GLY A 126 -11.40 40.53 9.75
C GLY A 126 -10.80 40.48 8.34
N ALA A 127 -9.87 41.37 7.99
CA ALA A 127 -9.18 41.31 6.71
C ALA A 127 -8.14 40.19 6.72
N PRO A 128 -8.05 39.37 5.63
CA PRO A 128 -7.11 38.26 5.58
C PRO A 128 -5.67 38.75 5.39
N GLY A 129 -4.75 38.20 6.18
CA GLY A 129 -3.32 38.36 6.04
C GLY A 129 -2.62 37.09 5.58
N ARG A 130 -1.46 37.20 4.97
CA ARG A 130 -0.67 36.05 4.52
C ARG A 130 0.82 36.27 4.72
N ARG A 131 1.49 35.23 5.22
CA ARG A 131 2.95 35.12 5.22
C ARG A 131 3.40 33.81 4.60
N VAL A 132 4.44 33.84 3.78
CA VAL A 132 5.11 32.65 3.26
C VAL A 132 6.58 32.70 3.68
N LEU A 133 7.08 31.59 4.21
CA LEU A 133 8.48 31.43 4.57
C LEU A 133 9.03 30.13 4.01
N THR A 134 10.28 30.15 3.55
CA THR A 134 11.03 28.95 3.20
C THR A 134 12.26 28.82 4.08
N PHE A 135 12.62 27.60 4.43
CA PHE A 135 13.84 27.31 5.18
C PHE A 135 14.34 25.88 4.92
N ASP A 136 15.61 25.67 5.19
CA ASP A 136 16.23 24.35 5.14
C ASP A 136 16.48 23.83 6.56
N THR A 137 16.34 22.50 6.73
CA THR A 137 16.75 21.81 7.96
C THR A 137 18.18 21.30 7.87
N GLY A 138 18.82 21.17 9.03
CA GLY A 138 20.17 20.63 9.17
C GLY A 138 20.24 19.12 8.90
N ALA A 139 21.48 18.61 8.90
CA ALA A 139 21.71 17.17 8.81
C ALA A 139 21.28 16.46 10.11
N PRO A 140 20.94 15.16 10.02
CA PRO A 140 20.64 14.38 11.21
C PRO A 140 21.83 14.30 12.17
N VAL A 141 21.60 14.45 13.45
CA VAL A 141 22.66 14.38 14.49
C VAL A 141 23.33 13.01 14.62
N SER A 142 22.72 11.97 14.08
CA SER A 142 23.23 10.58 14.09
C SER A 142 23.36 10.03 12.68
N LYS A 143 24.37 9.17 12.47
CA LYS A 143 24.57 8.43 11.20
C LYS A 143 23.77 7.11 11.12
N LYS A 144 23.07 6.70 12.19
CA LYS A 144 22.27 5.47 12.16
C LYS A 144 21.04 5.68 11.30
N ARG A 145 20.86 4.80 10.31
CA ARG A 145 19.71 4.84 9.38
C ARG A 145 18.88 3.58 9.52
N LEU A 146 17.57 3.74 9.39
CA LEU A 146 16.62 2.67 9.14
C LEU A 146 16.35 2.63 7.63
N GLU A 147 16.79 1.55 7.01
CA GLU A 147 16.49 1.24 5.62
C GLU A 147 15.24 0.38 5.57
N VAL A 148 14.43 0.58 4.54
CA VAL A 148 13.25 -0.23 4.26
C VAL A 148 13.45 -0.85 2.88
N THR A 149 13.19 -2.15 2.78
CA THR A 149 13.12 -2.86 1.50
C THR A 149 11.68 -3.28 1.28
N PHE A 150 11.09 -2.81 0.20
CA PHE A 150 9.76 -3.25 -0.20
C PHE A 150 9.83 -4.54 -0.99
N GLY A 151 8.83 -5.39 -0.82
CA GLY A 151 8.61 -6.60 -1.60
C GLY A 151 7.14 -6.75 -2.01
N PRO A 152 6.87 -7.61 -3.00
CA PRO A 152 7.83 -8.33 -3.84
C PRO A 152 8.59 -7.40 -4.80
N ASP A 153 9.44 -7.93 -5.67
CA ASP A 153 10.09 -7.15 -6.72
C ASP A 153 9.06 -6.55 -7.68
N ALA A 154 9.47 -5.51 -8.45
CA ALA A 154 8.59 -4.90 -9.46
C ALA A 154 8.15 -5.95 -10.50
N GLY A 155 6.83 -6.09 -10.69
CA GLY A 155 6.30 -7.15 -11.55
C GLY A 155 4.79 -7.17 -11.66
N THR A 156 4.27 -8.27 -12.23
CA THR A 156 2.83 -8.54 -12.29
C THR A 156 2.51 -9.76 -11.45
N TYR A 157 1.63 -9.59 -10.48
CA TYR A 157 1.27 -10.57 -9.46
C TYR A 157 -0.22 -10.90 -9.48
N GLY A 158 -0.59 -11.96 -8.79
CA GLY A 158 -1.99 -12.32 -8.56
C GLY A 158 -2.64 -11.44 -7.47
N VAL A 159 -3.95 -11.56 -7.36
CA VAL A 159 -4.78 -10.73 -6.47
C VAL A 159 -4.53 -10.94 -4.97
N GLY A 160 -3.91 -12.06 -4.60
CA GLY A 160 -3.57 -12.41 -3.22
C GLY A 160 -2.23 -11.89 -2.73
N GLN A 161 -1.42 -11.23 -3.58
CA GLN A 161 -0.07 -10.79 -3.23
C GLN A 161 -0.09 -9.70 -2.16
N PRO A 162 0.43 -9.92 -0.94
CA PRO A 162 0.65 -8.83 0.01
C PRO A 162 1.88 -8.01 -0.40
N ILE A 163 1.90 -6.75 0.03
CA ILE A 163 3.11 -5.94 -0.03
C ILE A 163 3.87 -6.15 1.28
N THR A 164 5.18 -6.34 1.20
CA THR A 164 6.02 -6.46 2.38
C THR A 164 6.92 -5.26 2.55
N ALA A 165 7.28 -4.96 3.79
CA ALA A 165 8.30 -3.97 4.12
C ALA A 165 9.24 -4.56 5.18
N THR A 166 10.47 -4.84 4.77
CA THR A 166 11.51 -5.38 5.65
C THR A 166 12.44 -4.26 6.12
N LEU A 167 12.60 -4.13 7.43
CA LEU A 167 13.42 -3.11 8.07
C LEU A 167 14.83 -3.63 8.34
N SER A 168 15.85 -2.82 8.06
CA SER A 168 17.25 -3.16 8.31
C SER A 168 17.55 -3.35 9.81
N ARG A 169 16.71 -2.81 10.70
CA ARG A 169 16.84 -2.88 12.16
C ARG A 169 15.50 -3.11 12.83
N PRO A 170 15.47 -3.79 14.00
CA PRO A 170 14.23 -3.98 14.74
C PRO A 170 13.72 -2.65 15.32
N VAL A 171 12.43 -2.40 15.16
CA VAL A 171 11.67 -1.31 15.76
C VAL A 171 10.68 -1.92 16.74
N LYS A 172 10.93 -1.76 18.05
CA LYS A 172 10.13 -2.40 19.11
C LYS A 172 9.19 -1.43 19.81
N ASP A 173 9.62 -0.18 19.92
CA ASP A 173 8.84 0.88 20.58
C ASP A 173 7.58 1.23 19.78
N PRO A 174 6.39 1.26 20.38
CA PRO A 174 5.13 1.53 19.68
C PRO A 174 5.07 2.91 19.01
N ALA A 175 5.65 3.95 19.63
CA ALA A 175 5.66 5.29 19.06
C ALA A 175 6.58 5.34 17.81
N GLN A 176 7.74 4.69 17.88
CA GLN A 176 8.63 4.55 16.72
C GLN A 176 7.97 3.74 15.59
N ARG A 177 7.25 2.66 15.92
CA ARG A 177 6.45 1.90 14.94
C ARG A 177 5.43 2.78 14.24
N ALA A 178 4.72 3.63 14.99
CA ALA A 178 3.74 4.54 14.42
C ALA A 178 4.39 5.56 13.47
N VAL A 179 5.59 6.07 13.78
CA VAL A 179 6.35 6.96 12.88
C VAL A 179 6.71 6.23 11.58
N VAL A 180 7.25 5.01 11.68
CA VAL A 180 7.62 4.20 10.51
C VAL A 180 6.39 3.92 9.65
N GLU A 181 5.35 3.35 10.23
CA GLU A 181 4.16 2.93 9.49
C GLU A 181 3.45 4.10 8.81
N ARG A 182 3.34 5.26 9.49
CA ARG A 182 2.74 6.47 8.92
C ARG A 182 3.46 6.95 7.67
N ALA A 183 4.76 6.73 7.60
CA ALA A 183 5.58 7.15 6.47
C ALA A 183 5.52 6.18 5.28
N LEU A 184 5.08 4.94 5.47
CA LEU A 184 4.94 3.96 4.39
C LEU A 184 3.57 4.11 3.72
N LYS A 185 3.57 4.44 2.43
CA LYS A 185 2.36 4.71 1.65
C LYS A 185 2.16 3.65 0.58
N VAL A 186 0.91 3.23 0.41
CA VAL A 186 0.48 2.31 -0.63
C VAL A 186 -0.71 2.94 -1.35
N ASP A 187 -0.49 3.31 -2.60
CA ASP A 187 -1.53 3.83 -3.48
C ASP A 187 -1.94 2.76 -4.47
N SER A 188 -3.23 2.65 -4.77
CA SER A 188 -3.74 1.72 -5.79
C SER A 188 -4.75 2.37 -6.72
N THR A 189 -4.77 1.90 -7.96
CA THR A 189 -5.78 2.25 -8.95
C THR A 189 -6.43 0.98 -9.49
N PRO A 190 -7.72 0.72 -9.23
CA PRO A 190 -8.63 1.53 -8.41
C PRO A 190 -8.20 1.58 -6.93
N SER A 191 -8.55 2.67 -6.25
CA SER A 191 -8.25 2.82 -4.82
C SER A 191 -9.10 1.87 -3.99
N VAL A 192 -8.45 1.15 -3.07
CA VAL A 192 -9.12 0.22 -2.15
C VAL A 192 -8.60 0.42 -0.72
N PRO A 193 -9.45 0.23 0.30
CA PRO A 193 -9.01 0.31 1.69
C PRO A 193 -8.06 -0.84 2.02
N GLY A 194 -6.94 -0.52 2.63
CA GLY A 194 -5.93 -1.47 3.08
C GLY A 194 -5.24 -0.99 4.35
N ALA A 195 -4.44 -1.84 4.96
CA ALA A 195 -3.69 -1.52 6.17
C ALA A 195 -2.39 -2.31 6.26
N TRP A 196 -1.39 -1.71 6.90
CA TRP A 196 -0.21 -2.41 7.36
C TRP A 196 -0.51 -3.23 8.61
N HIS A 197 0.23 -4.32 8.76
CA HIS A 197 0.26 -5.19 9.93
C HIS A 197 1.72 -5.48 10.27
N TRP A 198 2.12 -5.27 11.52
CA TRP A 198 3.44 -5.64 12.01
C TRP A 198 3.47 -7.14 12.28
N VAL A 199 4.17 -7.88 11.43
CA VAL A 199 4.40 -9.32 11.62
C VAL A 199 5.32 -9.54 12.81
N ASP A 200 6.40 -8.76 12.87
CA ASP A 200 7.33 -8.75 14.00
C ASP A 200 7.97 -7.36 14.21
N SER A 201 9.19 -7.28 14.73
CA SER A 201 9.89 -6.01 14.95
C SER A 201 10.61 -5.47 13.72
N LYS A 202 10.67 -6.23 12.63
CA LYS A 202 11.38 -5.90 11.38
C LYS A 202 10.54 -6.04 10.13
N GLU A 203 9.41 -6.67 10.21
CA GLU A 203 8.59 -7.01 9.05
C GLU A 203 7.17 -6.50 9.19
N LEU A 204 6.70 -5.84 8.14
CA LEU A 204 5.33 -5.40 7.99
C LEU A 204 4.78 -5.97 6.69
N HIS A 205 3.53 -6.41 6.73
CA HIS A 205 2.76 -6.75 5.54
C HIS A 205 1.62 -5.77 5.36
N TYR A 206 1.33 -5.41 4.11
CA TYR A 206 0.16 -4.63 3.73
C TYR A 206 -0.71 -5.44 2.81
N ARG A 207 -2.00 -5.48 3.12
CA ARG A 207 -3.01 -5.98 2.19
C ARG A 207 -4.27 -5.13 2.22
N PRO A 208 -5.06 -5.12 1.14
CA PRO A 208 -6.40 -4.55 1.19
C PRO A 208 -7.32 -5.41 2.08
N LYS A 209 -8.51 -4.90 2.37
CA LYS A 209 -9.52 -5.63 3.13
C LYS A 209 -9.90 -6.95 2.46
N ASP A 210 -10.15 -6.87 1.15
CA ASP A 210 -10.38 -8.01 0.28
C ASP A 210 -9.17 -8.20 -0.64
N TYR A 211 -9.17 -9.20 -1.53
CA TYR A 211 -8.09 -9.32 -2.52
C TYR A 211 -7.97 -8.05 -3.37
N TRP A 212 -6.78 -7.83 -3.93
CA TRP A 212 -6.58 -6.74 -4.88
C TRP A 212 -7.59 -6.85 -6.04
N PRO A 213 -8.13 -5.74 -6.53
CA PRO A 213 -8.89 -5.76 -7.78
C PRO A 213 -8.04 -6.28 -8.93
N ALA A 214 -8.64 -7.08 -9.82
CA ALA A 214 -7.98 -7.48 -11.06
C ALA A 214 -7.54 -6.24 -11.84
N GLN A 215 -6.36 -6.32 -12.48
CA GLN A 215 -5.74 -5.27 -13.29
C GLN A 215 -5.35 -4.00 -12.50
N ALA A 216 -5.36 -4.03 -11.18
CA ALA A 216 -4.94 -2.90 -10.36
C ALA A 216 -3.47 -2.54 -10.59
N ARG A 217 -3.15 -1.26 -10.41
CA ARG A 217 -1.78 -0.75 -10.34
C ARG A 217 -1.52 -0.29 -8.92
N ILE A 218 -0.37 -0.64 -8.39
CA ILE A 218 0.01 -0.34 -7.01
C ILE A 218 1.34 0.40 -7.04
N ARG A 219 1.41 1.49 -6.30
CA ARG A 219 2.65 2.22 -6.00
C ARG A 219 2.88 2.19 -4.50
N VAL A 220 4.06 1.77 -4.10
CA VAL A 220 4.52 1.78 -2.70
C VAL A 220 5.68 2.75 -2.58
N HIS A 221 5.61 3.67 -1.64
CA HIS A 221 6.67 4.64 -1.43
C HIS A 221 6.83 4.99 0.05
N SER A 222 7.97 5.56 0.39
CA SER A 222 8.33 5.89 1.77
C SER A 222 8.68 7.35 1.93
N HIS A 223 8.09 8.00 2.92
CA HIS A 223 8.45 9.36 3.35
C HIS A 223 9.37 9.35 4.58
N LEU A 224 10.12 8.26 4.80
CA LEU A 224 11.03 8.15 5.95
C LEU A 224 12.33 8.94 5.80
N ASP A 225 12.73 9.30 4.57
CA ASP A 225 14.01 9.97 4.36
C ASP A 225 14.14 11.22 5.24
N GLY A 226 15.20 11.24 6.05
CA GLY A 226 15.45 12.33 6.99
C GLY A 226 14.51 12.40 8.19
N ILE A 227 13.54 11.50 8.36
CA ILE A 227 12.63 11.49 9.52
C ILE A 227 13.30 10.87 10.74
N LYS A 228 13.21 11.55 11.88
CA LYS A 228 13.64 11.03 13.17
C LYS A 228 12.65 9.96 13.64
N ILE A 229 13.15 8.75 13.86
CA ILE A 229 12.36 7.61 14.34
C ILE A 229 12.57 7.41 15.85
N GLY A 230 13.76 7.70 16.33
CA GLY A 230 14.14 7.63 17.74
C GLY A 230 15.39 8.44 18.00
N ASP A 231 15.89 8.49 19.24
CA ASP A 231 16.97 9.40 19.67
C ASP A 231 18.19 9.43 18.75
N ARG A 232 18.57 8.31 18.18
CA ARG A 232 19.73 8.19 17.28
C ARG A 232 19.40 7.48 15.97
N LEU A 233 18.11 7.27 15.65
CA LEU A 233 17.69 6.52 14.48
C LEU A 233 16.87 7.43 13.56
N TRP A 234 17.31 7.51 12.30
CA TRP A 234 16.68 8.30 11.26
C TRP A 234 16.33 7.44 10.06
N GLY A 235 15.27 7.75 9.38
CA GLY A 235 14.91 7.05 8.16
C GLY A 235 15.91 7.32 7.03
N ALA A 236 16.11 6.31 6.19
CA ALA A 236 16.85 6.40 4.94
C ALA A 236 15.89 6.55 3.76
N LYS A 237 16.43 7.01 2.64
CA LYS A 237 15.71 7.01 1.37
C LYS A 237 15.44 5.58 0.92
N THR A 238 14.23 5.31 0.50
CA THR A 238 13.76 4.02 -0.01
C THR A 238 13.32 4.19 -1.45
N PRO A 239 13.74 3.32 -2.37
CA PRO A 239 13.20 3.32 -3.75
C PRO A 239 11.71 3.01 -3.76
N ASP A 240 10.97 3.65 -4.67
CA ASP A 240 9.57 3.32 -4.89
C ASP A 240 9.44 1.94 -5.53
N LEU A 241 8.38 1.22 -5.17
CA LEU A 241 8.00 -0.05 -5.78
C LEU A 241 6.70 0.14 -6.58
N ASN A 242 6.70 -0.34 -7.83
CA ASN A 242 5.51 -0.33 -8.68
C ASN A 242 5.14 -1.75 -9.08
N LEU A 243 3.90 -2.14 -8.82
CA LEU A 243 3.35 -3.45 -9.12
C LEU A 243 2.12 -3.34 -10.02
N LYS A 244 1.86 -4.42 -10.76
CA LYS A 244 0.60 -4.66 -11.46
C LYS A 244 -0.06 -5.90 -10.90
N ILE A 245 -1.37 -5.88 -10.83
CA ILE A 245 -2.16 -7.07 -10.53
C ILE A 245 -2.72 -7.60 -11.86
N GLY A 246 -2.64 -8.90 -12.04
CA GLY A 246 -3.21 -9.58 -13.20
C GLY A 246 -4.70 -9.86 -13.07
N ASP A 247 -5.18 -10.87 -13.79
CA ASP A 247 -6.52 -11.40 -13.59
C ASP A 247 -6.68 -11.98 -12.18
N LYS A 248 -7.89 -12.00 -11.66
CA LYS A 248 -8.20 -12.65 -10.39
C LYS A 248 -8.28 -14.16 -10.61
N VAL A 249 -7.21 -14.88 -10.27
CA VAL A 249 -7.17 -16.34 -10.30
C VAL A 249 -7.25 -16.86 -8.86
N VAL A 250 -8.22 -17.75 -8.62
CA VAL A 250 -8.45 -18.40 -7.34
C VAL A 250 -8.69 -19.88 -7.58
N ALA A 251 -7.80 -20.73 -7.05
CA ALA A 251 -7.97 -22.17 -7.04
C ALA A 251 -8.50 -22.60 -5.67
N VAL A 252 -9.59 -23.37 -5.66
CA VAL A 252 -10.18 -23.93 -4.46
C VAL A 252 -10.02 -25.45 -4.50
N THR A 253 -9.20 -25.97 -3.62
CA THR A 253 -9.02 -27.43 -3.43
C THR A 253 -9.91 -27.89 -2.28
N ASP A 254 -10.89 -28.70 -2.58
CA ASP A 254 -11.68 -29.40 -1.57
C ASP A 254 -11.09 -30.79 -1.32
N ALA A 255 -10.43 -30.95 -0.17
CA ALA A 255 -9.74 -32.19 0.19
C ALA A 255 -10.72 -33.36 0.44
N SER A 256 -11.96 -33.07 0.77
CA SER A 256 -12.99 -34.13 1.03
C SER A 256 -13.59 -34.64 -0.27
N SER A 257 -13.74 -33.80 -1.28
CA SER A 257 -14.23 -34.22 -2.61
C SER A 257 -13.10 -34.69 -3.52
N HIS A 258 -11.83 -34.37 -3.20
CA HIS A 258 -10.64 -34.62 -4.01
C HIS A 258 -10.62 -33.88 -5.35
N TRP A 259 -11.23 -32.68 -5.38
CA TRP A 259 -11.28 -31.84 -6.58
C TRP A 259 -10.74 -30.45 -6.29
N MET A 260 -10.08 -29.89 -7.31
CA MET A 260 -9.69 -28.49 -7.36
C MET A 260 -10.50 -27.77 -8.44
N THR A 261 -11.21 -26.71 -8.06
CA THR A 261 -11.88 -25.82 -9.01
C THR A 261 -11.10 -24.53 -9.15
N VAL A 262 -10.78 -24.13 -10.38
CA VAL A 262 -10.04 -22.92 -10.69
C VAL A 262 -10.97 -21.90 -11.30
N TYR A 263 -11.00 -20.71 -10.69
CA TYR A 263 -11.79 -19.57 -11.12
C TYR A 263 -10.89 -18.47 -11.67
N LYS A 264 -11.30 -17.85 -12.76
CA LYS A 264 -10.68 -16.66 -13.33
C LYS A 264 -11.72 -15.55 -13.46
N ASN A 265 -11.49 -14.43 -12.78
CA ASN A 265 -12.41 -13.28 -12.74
C ASN A 265 -13.85 -13.63 -12.31
N GLY A 266 -13.99 -14.69 -11.51
CA GLY A 266 -15.26 -15.18 -10.98
C GLY A 266 -15.90 -16.31 -11.79
N GLU A 267 -15.40 -16.61 -12.97
CA GLU A 267 -15.87 -17.73 -13.81
C GLU A 267 -15.02 -18.97 -13.55
N GLU A 268 -15.65 -20.14 -13.46
CA GLU A 268 -14.96 -21.43 -13.43
C GLU A 268 -14.34 -21.70 -14.79
N ILE A 269 -13.01 -21.91 -14.79
CA ILE A 269 -12.26 -22.17 -16.02
C ILE A 269 -11.74 -23.61 -16.10
N ASN A 270 -11.68 -24.32 -14.96
CA ASN A 270 -11.32 -25.73 -14.92
C ASN A 270 -11.74 -26.39 -13.60
N SER A 271 -12.01 -27.69 -13.67
CA SER A 271 -12.21 -28.56 -12.51
C SER A 271 -11.30 -29.80 -12.67
N ILE A 272 -10.43 -30.00 -11.68
CA ILE A 272 -9.28 -30.89 -11.76
C ILE A 272 -9.36 -31.94 -10.66
N PRO A 273 -9.35 -33.25 -10.96
CA PRO A 273 -9.21 -34.28 -9.95
C PRO A 273 -7.81 -34.22 -9.32
N VAL A 274 -7.75 -34.19 -8.00
CA VAL A 274 -6.52 -34.06 -7.22
C VAL A 274 -6.43 -35.11 -6.11
N THR A 275 -5.23 -35.26 -5.56
CA THR A 275 -4.98 -35.92 -4.28
C THR A 275 -4.30 -34.92 -3.37
N THR A 276 -4.66 -34.92 -2.09
CA THR A 276 -4.02 -34.10 -1.05
C THR A 276 -3.35 -35.00 0.00
N GLY A 277 -2.90 -34.43 1.10
CA GLY A 277 -2.20 -35.15 2.16
C GLY A 277 -3.05 -36.26 2.81
N LYS A 278 -2.43 -37.43 2.93
CA LYS A 278 -3.01 -38.59 3.63
C LYS A 278 -2.99 -38.39 5.16
N PRO A 279 -3.68 -39.25 5.96
CA PRO A 279 -3.62 -39.20 7.42
C PRO A 279 -2.17 -39.20 7.94
N GLY A 280 -1.86 -38.24 8.83
CA GLY A 280 -0.53 -38.00 9.38
C GLY A 280 0.34 -37.07 8.55
N PHE A 281 -0.12 -36.67 7.35
CA PHE A 281 0.55 -35.75 6.44
C PHE A 281 -0.45 -34.80 5.75
N GLU A 282 -1.47 -34.44 6.47
CA GLU A 282 -2.59 -33.66 5.93
C GLU A 282 -2.13 -32.32 5.35
N THR A 283 -2.76 -31.93 4.25
CA THR A 283 -2.58 -30.60 3.68
C THR A 283 -3.23 -29.55 4.58
N ARG A 284 -2.54 -28.44 4.88
CA ARG A 284 -3.11 -27.36 5.70
C ARG A 284 -4.32 -26.74 5.02
N ASN A 285 -5.36 -26.44 5.80
CA ASN A 285 -6.51 -25.66 5.38
C ASN A 285 -6.17 -24.17 5.21
N GLY A 286 -7.08 -23.42 4.61
CA GLY A 286 -7.02 -21.98 4.53
C GLY A 286 -6.48 -21.45 3.21
N VAL A 287 -6.24 -20.17 3.20
CA VAL A 287 -5.77 -19.41 2.04
C VAL A 287 -4.25 -19.41 2.01
N LYS A 288 -3.70 -19.78 0.87
CA LYS A 288 -2.28 -19.72 0.53
C LYS A 288 -2.13 -18.85 -0.72
N VAL A 289 -0.95 -18.31 -0.92
CA VAL A 289 -0.61 -17.52 -2.09
C VAL A 289 0.51 -18.23 -2.85
N VAL A 290 0.45 -18.25 -4.17
CA VAL A 290 1.53 -18.80 -4.99
C VAL A 290 2.81 -17.99 -4.75
N LEU A 291 3.86 -18.65 -4.29
CA LEU A 291 5.14 -18.07 -3.90
C LEU A 291 6.19 -18.15 -5.02
N GLY A 292 5.99 -19.05 -5.97
CA GLY A 292 6.91 -19.26 -7.07
C GLY A 292 6.51 -20.48 -7.89
N LYS A 293 7.12 -20.58 -9.06
CA LYS A 293 6.90 -21.68 -10.00
C LYS A 293 8.23 -22.25 -10.47
N GLU A 294 8.36 -23.56 -10.41
CA GLU A 294 9.56 -24.28 -10.81
C GLU A 294 9.18 -25.43 -11.76
N TYR A 295 9.79 -25.48 -12.93
CA TYR A 295 9.48 -26.53 -13.90
C TYR A 295 9.79 -27.93 -13.35
N ASN A 296 10.89 -28.06 -12.60
CA ASN A 296 11.32 -29.30 -11.96
C ASN A 296 11.87 -29.03 -10.55
N VAL A 297 11.39 -29.76 -9.57
CA VAL A 297 11.85 -29.71 -8.17
C VAL A 297 12.19 -31.11 -7.69
N ARG A 298 13.34 -31.29 -7.06
CA ARG A 298 13.66 -32.52 -6.35
C ARG A 298 13.12 -32.42 -4.92
N MET A 299 12.13 -33.25 -4.62
CA MET A 299 11.51 -33.34 -3.31
C MET A 299 12.09 -34.50 -2.52
N ARG A 300 12.49 -34.25 -1.27
CA ARG A 300 13.04 -35.23 -0.36
C ARG A 300 12.28 -35.21 0.97
N GLY A 301 11.83 -36.38 1.44
CA GLY A 301 11.15 -36.49 2.73
C GLY A 301 11.97 -35.94 3.88
N THR A 302 13.30 -36.05 3.83
CA THR A 302 14.19 -35.52 4.87
C THR A 302 14.13 -34.02 5.05
N THR A 303 13.77 -33.24 4.01
CA THR A 303 13.62 -31.78 4.10
C THR A 303 12.35 -31.35 4.85
N VAL A 304 11.41 -32.25 5.03
CA VAL A 304 10.16 -32.03 5.77
C VAL A 304 10.05 -32.91 7.02
N GLY A 305 11.17 -33.40 7.53
CA GLY A 305 11.25 -34.15 8.80
C GLY A 305 10.97 -35.63 8.71
N ILE A 306 10.80 -36.21 7.52
CA ILE A 306 10.62 -37.66 7.34
C ILE A 306 11.98 -38.33 7.36
N SER A 307 12.19 -39.29 8.27
CA SER A 307 13.44 -40.00 8.44
C SER A 307 13.81 -40.80 7.20
N ALA A 308 15.07 -40.72 6.78
CA ALA A 308 15.60 -41.56 5.71
C ALA A 308 15.45 -43.03 6.07
N GLY A 309 14.93 -43.84 5.13
CA GLY A 309 14.71 -45.27 5.37
C GLY A 309 13.39 -45.67 6.06
N SER A 310 12.56 -44.69 6.46
CA SER A 310 11.19 -44.99 6.88
C SER A 310 10.34 -45.40 5.65
N SER A 311 9.21 -46.07 5.88
CA SER A 311 8.23 -46.42 4.84
C SER A 311 7.66 -45.20 4.12
N GLU A 312 7.75 -44.02 4.75
CA GLU A 312 7.27 -42.75 4.25
C GLU A 312 8.38 -41.97 3.52
N SER A 313 9.61 -42.49 3.48
CA SER A 313 10.73 -41.80 2.84
C SER A 313 10.57 -41.71 1.32
N TYR A 314 10.82 -40.54 0.77
CA TYR A 314 10.83 -40.32 -0.66
C TYR A 314 12.00 -39.44 -1.10
N ASP A 315 12.48 -39.64 -2.30
CA ASP A 315 13.42 -38.77 -3.02
C ASP A 315 13.09 -38.84 -4.51
N LEU A 316 12.37 -37.85 -5.01
CA LEU A 316 11.83 -37.85 -6.37
C LEU A 316 11.82 -36.45 -6.99
N SER A 317 11.86 -36.39 -8.31
CA SER A 317 11.65 -35.17 -9.08
C SER A 317 10.20 -35.02 -9.45
N VAL A 318 9.65 -33.83 -9.17
CA VAL A 318 8.30 -33.46 -9.59
C VAL A 318 8.39 -32.35 -10.62
N TYR A 319 7.43 -32.33 -11.53
CA TYR A 319 7.35 -31.35 -12.61
C TYR A 319 6.16 -30.41 -12.42
N TYR A 320 6.24 -29.24 -13.07
CA TYR A 320 5.20 -28.21 -13.02
C TYR A 320 4.83 -27.85 -11.58
N ALA A 321 5.85 -27.63 -10.76
CA ALA A 321 5.71 -27.38 -9.33
C ALA A 321 5.38 -25.91 -9.04
N THR A 322 4.23 -25.66 -8.45
CA THR A 322 3.76 -24.38 -7.99
C THR A 322 3.83 -24.33 -6.47
N ARG A 323 4.76 -23.58 -5.92
CA ARG A 323 5.01 -23.49 -4.47
C ARG A 323 3.95 -22.64 -3.79
N VAL A 324 3.39 -23.11 -2.67
CA VAL A 324 2.37 -22.38 -1.90
C VAL A 324 2.73 -22.21 -0.42
N THR A 325 3.77 -22.91 0.08
CA THR A 325 4.35 -22.67 1.41
C THR A 325 5.87 -22.75 1.38
N TRP A 326 6.53 -22.06 2.31
CA TRP A 326 7.99 -22.18 2.47
C TRP A 326 8.40 -23.54 3.02
N SER A 327 7.54 -24.20 3.82
CA SER A 327 7.78 -25.54 4.34
C SER A 327 7.68 -26.64 3.29
N GLY A 328 7.24 -26.34 2.06
CA GLY A 328 7.31 -27.28 0.94
C GLY A 328 5.99 -27.88 0.50
N GLU A 329 4.84 -27.26 0.77
CA GLU A 329 3.61 -27.62 0.06
C GLU A 329 3.61 -27.01 -1.33
N TYR A 330 3.30 -27.85 -2.31
CA TYR A 330 3.21 -27.52 -3.74
C TYR A 330 1.91 -28.04 -4.35
N VAL A 331 1.52 -27.43 -5.46
CA VAL A 331 0.65 -28.04 -6.47
C VAL A 331 1.56 -28.54 -7.58
N HIS A 332 1.53 -29.84 -7.95
CA HIS A 332 2.49 -30.41 -8.88
C HIS A 332 1.99 -31.67 -9.62
N ALA A 333 2.72 -32.09 -10.64
CA ALA A 333 2.47 -33.34 -11.33
C ALA A 333 2.80 -34.54 -10.42
N ALA A 334 1.84 -35.46 -10.30
CA ALA A 334 1.98 -36.69 -9.54
C ALA A 334 1.43 -37.89 -10.37
N PRO A 335 2.11 -38.27 -11.50
CA PRO A 335 1.62 -39.32 -12.39
C PRO A 335 1.53 -40.68 -11.71
N TRP A 336 2.25 -40.92 -10.60
CA TRP A 336 2.22 -42.19 -9.84
C TRP A 336 0.96 -42.36 -8.97
N SER A 337 0.12 -41.36 -8.85
CA SER A 337 -1.10 -41.37 -8.02
C SER A 337 -2.37 -41.05 -8.83
N VAL A 338 -2.34 -41.16 -10.15
CA VAL A 338 -3.48 -40.82 -11.02
C VAL A 338 -4.73 -41.58 -10.67
N ASP A 339 -4.62 -42.84 -10.30
CA ASP A 339 -5.76 -43.68 -9.90
C ASP A 339 -6.43 -43.25 -8.57
N SER A 340 -5.72 -42.47 -7.76
CA SER A 340 -6.24 -41.91 -6.50
C SER A 340 -6.78 -40.49 -6.66
N GLN A 341 -6.41 -39.78 -7.71
CA GLN A 341 -6.88 -38.41 -7.94
C GLN A 341 -8.38 -38.39 -8.21
N GLY A 342 -9.10 -37.53 -7.51
CA GLY A 342 -10.56 -37.46 -7.53
C GLY A 342 -11.24 -38.46 -6.62
N SER A 343 -10.50 -39.31 -5.83
CA SER A 343 -11.10 -40.36 -5.00
C SER A 343 -10.42 -40.55 -3.65
N ALA A 344 -9.13 -40.24 -3.48
CA ALA A 344 -8.41 -40.48 -2.22
C ALA A 344 -7.23 -39.52 -2.03
N ASN A 345 -6.90 -39.23 -0.74
CA ASN A 345 -5.76 -38.41 -0.34
C ASN A 345 -4.59 -39.35 0.03
N VAL A 346 -3.52 -39.30 -0.78
CA VAL A 346 -2.37 -40.23 -0.67
C VAL A 346 -1.01 -39.50 -0.65
N SER A 347 -0.97 -38.18 -0.71
CA SER A 347 0.29 -37.42 -0.71
C SER A 347 0.83 -37.18 0.70
N HIS A 348 1.99 -36.54 0.80
CA HIS A 348 2.60 -36.08 2.07
C HIS A 348 2.38 -34.57 2.30
N GLY A 349 1.22 -34.05 1.90
CA GLY A 349 0.81 -32.65 2.12
C GLY A 349 0.68 -31.81 0.84
N CYS A 350 1.34 -32.18 -0.25
CA CYS A 350 1.18 -31.49 -1.53
C CYS A 350 -0.17 -31.81 -2.20
N THR A 351 -0.62 -30.93 -3.09
CA THR A 351 -1.74 -31.20 -3.99
C THR A 351 -1.19 -31.79 -5.29
N GLY A 352 -1.41 -33.10 -5.49
CA GLY A 352 -0.97 -33.84 -6.66
C GLY A 352 -2.07 -33.99 -7.71
N MET A 353 -1.70 -33.88 -8.98
CA MET A 353 -2.60 -34.04 -10.13
C MET A 353 -1.88 -34.70 -11.29
N SER A 354 -2.60 -35.06 -12.36
CA SER A 354 -1.99 -35.62 -13.58
C SER A 354 -0.99 -34.63 -14.17
N THR A 355 -0.03 -35.15 -14.95
CA THR A 355 0.99 -34.28 -15.61
C THR A 355 0.36 -33.21 -16.50
N GLY A 356 -0.69 -33.59 -17.26
CA GLY A 356 -1.40 -32.61 -18.10
C GLY A 356 -2.11 -31.51 -17.32
N ASN A 357 -2.78 -31.89 -16.21
CA ASN A 357 -3.45 -30.94 -15.33
C ASN A 357 -2.44 -30.02 -14.60
N ALA A 358 -1.31 -30.58 -14.16
CA ALA A 358 -0.25 -29.80 -13.52
C ALA A 358 0.40 -28.80 -14.49
N ALA A 359 0.63 -29.19 -15.73
CA ALA A 359 1.11 -28.28 -16.78
C ALA A 359 0.10 -27.15 -17.01
N TRP A 360 -1.18 -27.50 -17.17
CA TRP A 360 -2.25 -26.51 -17.35
C TRP A 360 -2.32 -25.55 -16.15
N PHE A 361 -2.30 -26.08 -14.91
CA PHE A 361 -2.33 -25.24 -13.70
C PHE A 361 -1.11 -24.30 -13.65
N TYR A 362 0.08 -24.85 -13.87
CA TYR A 362 1.33 -24.11 -13.90
C TYR A 362 1.32 -22.95 -14.91
N GLU A 363 0.75 -23.17 -16.11
CA GLU A 363 0.67 -22.14 -17.16
C GLU A 363 -0.37 -21.04 -16.85
N ASN A 364 -1.46 -21.39 -16.14
CA ASN A 364 -2.59 -20.50 -15.89
C ASN A 364 -2.51 -19.73 -14.56
N VAL A 365 -1.55 -20.05 -13.68
CA VAL A 365 -1.32 -19.33 -12.42
C VAL A 365 -0.01 -18.56 -12.43
N ARG A 366 0.09 -17.56 -11.60
CA ARG A 366 1.29 -16.76 -11.35
C ARG A 366 1.53 -16.56 -9.86
N GLU A 367 2.72 -16.06 -9.50
CA GLU A 367 3.00 -15.60 -8.14
C GLU A 367 1.95 -14.59 -7.69
N GLY A 368 1.50 -14.71 -6.46
CA GLY A 368 0.44 -13.87 -5.92
C GLY A 368 -0.99 -14.37 -6.17
N ASP A 369 -1.21 -15.40 -7.00
CA ASP A 369 -2.53 -16.01 -7.16
C ASP A 369 -2.91 -16.81 -5.91
N VAL A 370 -4.21 -16.97 -5.70
CA VAL A 370 -4.77 -17.58 -4.49
C VAL A 370 -4.99 -19.07 -4.69
N VAL A 371 -4.49 -19.86 -3.74
CA VAL A 371 -4.80 -21.28 -3.59
C VAL A 371 -5.45 -21.50 -2.22
N LYS A 372 -6.72 -21.85 -2.19
CA LYS A 372 -7.47 -22.12 -0.98
C LYS A 372 -7.69 -23.61 -0.82
N VAL A 373 -7.37 -24.17 0.34
CA VAL A 373 -7.68 -25.55 0.71
C VAL A 373 -8.80 -25.53 1.73
N ILE A 374 -9.81 -26.37 1.53
CA ILE A 374 -10.95 -26.55 2.42
C ILE A 374 -11.17 -28.03 2.71
N ASN A 375 -11.84 -28.32 3.81
CA ASN A 375 -12.27 -29.66 4.20
C ASN A 375 -11.12 -30.68 4.32
N SER A 376 -9.89 -30.21 4.58
CA SER A 376 -8.80 -31.08 4.99
C SER A 376 -8.89 -31.37 6.50
N TYR A 377 -8.37 -32.50 6.93
CA TYR A 377 -8.21 -32.81 8.36
C TYR A 377 -6.95 -32.20 8.97
N GLY A 378 -6.13 -31.50 8.16
CA GLY A 378 -4.92 -30.83 8.62
C GLY A 378 -5.21 -29.52 9.36
N ASP A 379 -4.18 -28.99 10.01
CA ASP A 379 -4.20 -27.70 10.68
C ASP A 379 -4.52 -26.55 9.71
N ASP A 380 -4.88 -25.40 10.24
CA ASP A 380 -4.99 -24.18 9.45
C ASP A 380 -3.59 -23.65 9.05
N MET A 381 -3.50 -23.05 7.87
CA MET A 381 -2.31 -22.37 7.41
C MET A 381 -1.95 -21.21 8.35
N GLU A 382 -0.73 -21.20 8.83
CA GLU A 382 -0.20 -20.12 9.65
C GLU A 382 -0.29 -18.78 8.90
N PRO A 383 -0.69 -17.69 9.57
CA PRO A 383 -0.76 -16.38 8.93
C PRO A 383 0.59 -15.91 8.40
N PHE A 384 1.67 -16.16 9.13
CA PHE A 384 3.01 -15.66 8.85
C PHE A 384 4.05 -16.77 9.01
N GLY A 385 5.23 -16.54 8.42
CA GLY A 385 6.41 -17.39 8.60
C GLY A 385 6.47 -18.63 7.70
N ASN A 386 5.37 -19.01 7.05
CA ASN A 386 5.33 -20.17 6.15
C ASN A 386 4.78 -19.85 4.76
N GLY A 387 5.01 -18.67 4.27
CA GLY A 387 4.44 -18.10 3.05
C GLY A 387 3.44 -16.99 3.41
N PHE A 388 2.54 -16.66 2.48
CA PHE A 388 1.55 -15.60 2.67
C PHE A 388 0.20 -16.19 3.09
N GLY A 389 0.07 -16.45 4.39
CA GLY A 389 -1.20 -16.81 5.02
C GLY A 389 -1.99 -15.62 5.57
N ASP A 390 -1.64 -14.40 5.18
CA ASP A 390 -2.21 -13.11 5.62
C ASP A 390 -3.74 -13.09 5.56
N TRP A 391 -4.30 -13.75 4.55
CA TRP A 391 -5.74 -13.81 4.30
C TRP A 391 -6.51 -14.69 5.28
N ASN A 392 -5.83 -15.49 6.10
CA ASN A 392 -6.43 -16.28 7.18
C ASN A 392 -6.66 -15.45 8.45
N VAL A 393 -6.10 -14.24 8.52
CA VAL A 393 -6.37 -13.26 9.58
C VAL A 393 -7.61 -12.46 9.22
N THR A 394 -8.60 -12.40 10.11
CA THR A 394 -9.79 -11.56 9.90
C THR A 394 -9.40 -10.09 9.76
N TRP A 395 -10.16 -9.30 8.99
CA TRP A 395 -9.83 -7.89 8.77
C TRP A 395 -9.69 -7.08 10.06
N LYS A 396 -10.55 -7.34 11.03
CA LYS A 396 -10.46 -6.69 12.36
C LYS A 396 -9.13 -6.98 13.06
N LYS A 397 -8.73 -8.25 13.13
CA LYS A 397 -7.44 -8.64 13.73
C LYS A 397 -6.25 -8.12 12.91
N TRP A 398 -6.41 -8.03 11.58
CA TRP A 398 -5.39 -7.45 10.73
C TRP A 398 -5.12 -5.99 11.11
N GLN A 399 -6.16 -5.19 11.26
CA GLN A 399 -6.04 -3.80 11.67
C GLN A 399 -5.48 -3.63 13.10
N GLU A 400 -5.73 -4.57 13.99
CA GLU A 400 -5.16 -4.57 15.37
C GLU A 400 -3.63 -4.72 15.38
N GLY A 401 -3.02 -5.24 14.32
CA GLY A 401 -1.56 -5.32 14.13
C GLY A 401 -0.91 -4.04 13.63
N SER A 402 -1.69 -3.01 13.29
CA SER A 402 -1.20 -1.69 12.92
C SER A 402 -0.79 -0.89 14.15
N ALA A 403 0.35 -0.22 14.08
CA ALA A 403 0.78 0.72 15.13
C ALA A 403 -0.01 2.04 15.12
N LEU A 404 -0.81 2.28 14.06
CA LEU A 404 -1.67 3.45 13.94
C LEU A 404 -3.07 3.22 14.53
N THR A 405 -3.43 1.99 14.84
CA THR A 405 -4.67 1.66 15.52
C THR A 405 -4.52 2.00 16.99
N THR A 406 -4.74 3.25 17.36
CA THR A 406 -4.74 3.67 18.75
C THR A 406 -5.86 2.99 19.53
N LYS A 407 -5.52 2.34 20.63
CA LYS A 407 -6.48 2.16 21.74
C LYS A 407 -7.04 3.55 22.05
N LYS A 408 -8.36 3.75 21.89
CA LYS A 408 -9.05 5.03 22.10
C LYS A 408 -8.55 5.71 23.38
N GLY A 409 -7.72 6.74 23.26
CA GLY A 409 -7.69 7.87 24.16
C GLY A 409 -8.87 8.78 23.84
N PRO A 410 -9.30 9.67 24.74
CA PRO A 410 -10.47 10.50 24.51
C PRO A 410 -10.30 11.27 23.21
N GLN A 411 -11.23 11.04 22.29
CA GLN A 411 -11.34 11.69 21.00
C GLN A 411 -11.62 13.18 21.23
N GLY A 412 -10.60 14.02 21.07
CA GLY A 412 -10.82 15.41 20.68
C GLY A 412 -11.37 15.38 19.25
N ASP A 413 -12.57 15.89 19.10
CA ASP A 413 -13.25 16.05 17.82
C ASP A 413 -12.47 17.05 16.95
N THR A 414 -11.61 16.52 16.07
CA THR A 414 -10.96 17.31 15.01
C THR A 414 -11.66 17.03 13.70
N SER A 415 -12.89 17.53 13.57
CA SER A 415 -13.54 17.67 12.27
C SER A 415 -12.80 18.77 11.47
N ARG A 416 -11.71 18.42 10.79
CA ARG A 416 -11.17 19.27 9.74
C ARG A 416 -12.13 19.22 8.56
N LEU A 417 -12.76 20.34 8.29
CA LEU A 417 -13.40 20.59 7.01
C LEU A 417 -12.31 20.46 5.91
N GLN A 418 -12.35 19.38 5.14
CA GLN A 418 -11.59 19.34 3.89
C GLN A 418 -12.25 20.33 2.93
N PRO A 419 -11.48 21.22 2.27
CA PRO A 419 -12.04 22.05 1.22
C PRO A 419 -12.53 21.15 0.09
N THR A 420 -13.83 21.15 -0.15
CA THR A 420 -14.40 20.56 -1.36
C THR A 420 -13.85 21.37 -2.53
N MET A 421 -13.06 20.77 -3.39
CA MET A 421 -12.70 21.40 -4.66
C MET A 421 -13.95 21.54 -5.51
N VAL A 422 -14.32 22.78 -5.83
CA VAL A 422 -15.28 23.18 -6.86
C VAL A 422 -14.56 23.31 -8.18
#